data_83b474b28ce71594da5fba14ca343aed
#
_entry.id   83b474b28ce71594da5fba14ca343aed
#
_cell.length_a   1.000
_cell.length_b   1.000
_cell.length_c   1.000
_cell.angle_alpha   90.00
_cell.angle_beta   90.00
_cell.angle_gamma   90.00
#
_symmetry.space_group_name_H-M   'P 1'
#
loop_
_entity.id
_entity.type
_entity.pdbx_description
1 polymer ?
#
loop_
_entity_poly.entity_id
_entity_poly.type
_entity_poly.pdbx_seq_one_letter_code
_entity_poly.pdbx_strand_id
1 'polypeptide(L)'
;MAVPDAAQSTQVSTLRNILTSEQEPLARRFRALFSLKYLASLDPPSEDTVPAIEAIAAGFGSPSALLKHELAYCLGQSRHDAAIEPLRNVLKDRQEDPMCRHEAAEALGALSDKGSLDLLKQFRDAQDEPDVITETCQLAVERIEWDHGLLKGQEKIKKRYVARSEIELQRKVLMMVQRLHID
;
A
#
# COMPACT_ATOMS: atom_id res chain seq x y z
N MET A 1 36.29 3.08 -2.51
CA MET A 1 35.89 1.71 -2.80
C MET A 1 34.37 1.70 -2.89
N ALA A 2 33.81 1.52 -4.09
CA ALA A 2 32.36 1.41 -4.26
C ALA A 2 31.94 0.07 -3.66
N VAL A 3 30.93 0.08 -2.77
CA VAL A 3 30.26 -1.12 -2.28
C VAL A 3 29.59 -1.78 -3.50
N PRO A 4 29.83 -3.07 -3.78
CA PRO A 4 29.15 -3.71 -4.89
C PRO A 4 27.63 -3.65 -4.64
N ASP A 5 26.90 -3.20 -5.66
CA ASP A 5 25.46 -3.23 -5.75
C ASP A 5 24.99 -4.64 -5.36
N ALA A 6 24.20 -4.77 -4.30
CA ALA A 6 23.74 -6.07 -3.83
C ALA A 6 22.96 -6.73 -4.97
N ALA A 7 23.53 -7.77 -5.53
CA ALA A 7 22.94 -8.50 -6.65
C ALA A 7 21.54 -8.99 -6.23
N GLN A 8 20.51 -8.37 -6.81
CA GLN A 8 19.13 -8.84 -6.63
C GLN A 8 19.08 -10.33 -6.95
N SER A 9 18.41 -11.11 -6.13
CA SER A 9 18.28 -12.54 -6.41
C SER A 9 17.67 -12.76 -7.80
N THR A 10 18.07 -13.81 -8.47
CA THR A 10 17.53 -14.15 -9.80
C THR A 10 16.00 -14.27 -9.78
N GLN A 11 15.43 -14.68 -8.64
CA GLN A 11 13.99 -14.81 -8.46
C GLN A 11 13.32 -13.43 -8.45
N VAL A 12 13.79 -12.47 -7.65
CA VAL A 12 13.22 -11.10 -7.58
C VAL A 12 13.33 -10.41 -8.93
N SER A 13 14.50 -10.52 -9.61
CA SER A 13 14.70 -9.94 -10.94
C SER A 13 13.72 -10.52 -11.98
N THR A 14 13.48 -11.83 -11.96
CA THR A 14 12.51 -12.47 -12.85
C THR A 14 11.10 -12.01 -12.58
N LEU A 15 10.67 -11.95 -11.32
CA LEU A 15 9.35 -11.48 -10.92
C LEU A 15 9.13 -10.00 -11.27
N ARG A 16 10.16 -9.15 -11.06
CA ARG A 16 10.14 -7.75 -11.49
C ARG A 16 9.89 -7.62 -12.98
N ASN A 17 10.63 -8.35 -13.80
CA ASN A 17 10.48 -8.32 -15.26
C ASN A 17 9.07 -8.71 -15.70
N ILE A 18 8.48 -9.75 -15.09
CA ILE A 18 7.10 -10.14 -15.35
C ILE A 18 6.12 -9.03 -14.91
N LEU A 19 6.29 -8.48 -13.73
CA LEU A 19 5.40 -7.46 -13.16
C LEU A 19 5.38 -6.19 -14.02
N THR A 20 6.54 -5.74 -14.49
CA THR A 20 6.68 -4.47 -15.21
C THR A 20 6.46 -4.58 -16.72
N SER A 21 6.38 -5.79 -17.28
CA SER A 21 6.18 -6.01 -18.72
C SER A 21 4.72 -5.84 -19.11
N GLU A 22 4.41 -4.85 -19.96
CA GLU A 22 3.07 -4.68 -20.54
C GLU A 22 2.72 -5.76 -21.59
N GLN A 23 3.68 -6.58 -22.02
CA GLN A 23 3.46 -7.72 -22.91
C GLN A 23 2.95 -8.96 -22.16
N GLU A 24 3.11 -8.99 -20.83
CA GLU A 24 2.63 -10.08 -20.01
C GLU A 24 1.14 -9.90 -19.69
N PRO A 25 0.35 -10.99 -19.75
CA PRO A 25 -1.05 -10.94 -19.33
C PRO A 25 -1.20 -10.42 -17.90
N LEU A 26 -2.20 -9.58 -17.65
CA LEU A 26 -2.44 -8.96 -16.34
C LEU A 26 -2.49 -10.01 -15.22
N ALA A 27 -3.12 -11.15 -15.43
CA ALA A 27 -3.18 -12.25 -14.46
C ALA A 27 -1.78 -12.80 -14.08
N ARG A 28 -0.83 -12.79 -15.02
CA ARG A 28 0.55 -13.22 -14.75
C ARG A 28 1.31 -12.15 -13.96
N ARG A 29 1.07 -10.89 -14.27
CA ARG A 29 1.62 -9.74 -13.53
C ARG A 29 1.13 -9.73 -12.08
N PHE A 30 -0.16 -10.01 -11.82
CA PHE A 30 -0.69 -10.17 -10.47
C PHE A 30 -0.03 -11.33 -9.70
N ARG A 31 0.20 -12.47 -10.34
CA ARG A 31 0.92 -13.58 -9.68
C ARG A 31 2.35 -13.19 -9.29
N ALA A 32 3.05 -12.47 -10.18
CA ALA A 32 4.37 -11.95 -9.87
C ALA A 32 4.34 -10.96 -8.70
N LEU A 33 3.35 -10.05 -8.68
CA LEU A 33 3.12 -9.12 -7.57
C LEU A 33 2.93 -9.85 -6.23
N PHE A 34 2.06 -10.86 -6.17
CA PHE A 34 1.82 -11.58 -4.92
C PHE A 34 3.03 -12.42 -4.47
N SER A 35 3.83 -12.92 -5.42
CA SER A 35 5.10 -13.57 -5.09
C SER A 35 6.12 -12.58 -4.51
N LEU A 36 6.21 -11.37 -5.08
CA LEU A 36 7.04 -10.29 -4.53
C LEU A 36 6.53 -9.82 -3.17
N LYS A 37 5.20 -9.69 -3.00
CA LYS A 37 4.59 -9.37 -1.70
C LYS A 37 5.01 -10.36 -0.62
N TYR A 38 5.01 -11.65 -0.92
CA TYR A 38 5.46 -12.67 0.02
C TYR A 38 6.90 -12.42 0.48
N LEU A 39 7.83 -12.16 -0.46
CA LEU A 39 9.23 -11.85 -0.15
C LEU A 39 9.38 -10.53 0.63
N ALA A 40 8.59 -9.53 0.26
CA ALA A 40 8.58 -8.21 0.90
C ALA A 40 8.04 -8.23 2.34
N SER A 41 7.26 -9.25 2.72
CA SER A 41 6.57 -9.35 4.01
C SER A 41 7.16 -10.43 4.93
N LEU A 42 8.36 -10.95 4.62
CA LEU A 42 9.01 -11.96 5.47
C LEU A 42 9.40 -11.38 6.83
N ASP A 43 9.14 -12.14 7.88
CA ASP A 43 9.55 -11.83 9.26
C ASP A 43 10.29 -13.05 9.86
N PRO A 44 11.60 -12.93 10.15
CA PRO A 44 12.44 -11.75 9.95
C PRO A 44 12.69 -11.43 8.46
N PRO A 45 13.01 -10.16 8.11
CA PRO A 45 13.36 -9.78 6.75
C PRO A 45 14.54 -10.58 6.19
N SER A 46 14.46 -10.91 4.90
CA SER A 46 15.55 -11.56 4.15
C SER A 46 16.33 -10.55 3.29
N GLU A 47 17.39 -11.01 2.65
CA GLU A 47 18.15 -10.21 1.66
C GLU A 47 17.27 -9.81 0.45
N ASP A 48 16.21 -10.55 0.15
CA ASP A 48 15.25 -10.26 -0.92
C ASP A 48 14.15 -9.27 -0.53
N THR A 49 13.98 -8.92 0.75
CA THR A 49 12.86 -8.08 1.23
C THR A 49 12.87 -6.70 0.58
N VAL A 50 13.97 -5.95 0.67
CA VAL A 50 14.07 -4.62 0.05
C VAL A 50 14.03 -4.69 -1.47
N PRO A 51 14.80 -5.58 -2.15
CA PRO A 51 14.68 -5.77 -3.58
C PRO A 51 13.26 -6.11 -4.07
N ALA A 52 12.49 -6.89 -3.31
CA ALA A 52 11.09 -7.18 -3.64
C ALA A 52 10.19 -5.95 -3.52
N ILE A 53 10.38 -5.11 -2.49
CA ILE A 53 9.67 -3.83 -2.34
C ILE A 53 9.97 -2.90 -3.52
N GLU A 54 11.24 -2.76 -3.91
CA GLU A 54 11.65 -1.97 -5.07
C GLU A 54 11.08 -2.51 -6.38
N ALA A 55 11.01 -3.85 -6.52
CA ALA A 55 10.39 -4.48 -7.67
C ALA A 55 8.89 -4.20 -7.76
N ILE A 56 8.16 -4.21 -6.63
CA ILE A 56 6.75 -3.82 -6.55
C ILE A 56 6.59 -2.35 -6.94
N ALA A 57 7.41 -1.46 -6.37
CA ALA A 57 7.35 -0.03 -6.65
C ALA A 57 7.61 0.29 -8.14
N ALA A 58 8.48 -0.47 -8.81
CA ALA A 58 8.71 -0.32 -10.25
C ALA A 58 7.46 -0.58 -11.11
N GLY A 59 6.46 -1.29 -10.59
CA GLY A 59 5.19 -1.56 -11.25
C GLY A 59 4.29 -0.33 -11.40
N PHE A 60 4.49 0.76 -10.67
CA PHE A 60 3.67 1.99 -10.78
C PHE A 60 3.78 2.68 -12.14
N GLY A 61 4.74 2.33 -12.98
CA GLY A 61 4.78 2.76 -14.37
C GLY A 61 3.70 2.15 -15.28
N SER A 62 2.91 1.19 -14.78
CA SER A 62 1.84 0.55 -15.55
C SER A 62 0.68 1.51 -15.83
N PRO A 63 0.02 1.41 -17.01
CA PRO A 63 -1.22 2.13 -17.27
C PRO A 63 -2.44 1.53 -16.56
N SER A 64 -2.33 0.35 -15.94
CA SER A 64 -3.43 -0.33 -15.26
C SER A 64 -3.65 0.25 -13.85
N ALA A 65 -4.70 1.05 -13.67
CA ALA A 65 -5.09 1.55 -12.34
C ALA A 65 -5.37 0.40 -11.36
N LEU A 66 -6.01 -0.68 -11.81
CA LEU A 66 -6.25 -1.85 -10.97
C LEU A 66 -4.95 -2.47 -10.45
N LEU A 67 -3.93 -2.61 -11.30
CA LEU A 67 -2.64 -3.14 -10.87
C LEU A 67 -1.95 -2.17 -9.90
N LYS A 68 -1.96 -0.86 -10.19
CA LYS A 68 -1.34 0.16 -9.33
C LYS A 68 -1.98 0.23 -7.94
N HIS A 69 -3.30 0.10 -7.87
CA HIS A 69 -4.00 -0.04 -6.59
C HIS A 69 -3.46 -1.22 -5.77
N GLU A 70 -3.38 -2.41 -6.38
CA GLU A 70 -2.86 -3.60 -5.69
C GLU A 70 -1.36 -3.51 -5.35
N LEU A 71 -0.56 -2.75 -6.13
CA LEU A 71 0.84 -2.46 -5.78
C LEU A 71 0.92 -1.66 -4.47
N ALA A 72 0.10 -0.61 -4.34
CA ALA A 72 0.05 0.21 -3.13
C ALA A 72 -0.39 -0.62 -1.90
N TYR A 73 -1.45 -1.42 -2.07
CA TYR A 73 -1.89 -2.37 -1.04
C TYR A 73 -0.76 -3.33 -0.60
N CYS A 74 -0.06 -3.95 -1.56
CA CYS A 74 1.04 -4.88 -1.26
C CYS A 74 2.19 -4.20 -0.54
N LEU A 75 2.53 -2.95 -0.89
CA LEU A 75 3.54 -2.16 -0.19
C LEU A 75 3.13 -1.85 1.25
N GLY A 76 1.87 -1.47 1.49
CA GLY A 76 1.34 -1.27 2.84
C GLY A 76 1.43 -2.53 3.71
N GLN A 77 1.19 -3.70 3.11
CA GLN A 77 1.28 -4.98 3.80
C GLN A 77 2.72 -5.45 4.08
N SER A 78 3.73 -4.86 3.45
CA SER A 78 5.14 -5.21 3.68
C SER A 78 5.62 -4.88 5.10
N ARG A 79 5.00 -3.90 5.75
CA ARG A 79 5.40 -3.38 7.07
C ARG A 79 6.86 -2.95 7.14
N HIS A 80 7.41 -2.44 6.03
CA HIS A 80 8.81 -2.09 5.89
C HIS A 80 8.98 -0.65 5.41
N ASP A 81 9.92 0.09 5.99
CA ASP A 81 10.13 1.52 5.72
C ASP A 81 10.48 1.83 4.26
N ALA A 82 11.09 0.88 3.53
CA ALA A 82 11.39 1.05 2.10
C ALA A 82 10.13 1.26 1.23
N ALA A 83 8.93 0.90 1.72
CA ALA A 83 7.67 1.14 1.03
C ALA A 83 7.17 2.60 1.12
N ILE A 84 7.67 3.39 2.09
CA ILE A 84 7.14 4.70 2.42
C ILE A 84 7.30 5.70 1.26
N GLU A 85 8.50 5.88 0.73
CA GLU A 85 8.72 6.87 -0.34
C GLU A 85 7.99 6.52 -1.66
N PRO A 86 7.96 5.27 -2.14
CA PRO A 86 7.11 4.90 -3.25
C PRO A 86 5.63 5.29 -3.05
N LEU A 87 5.05 5.03 -1.88
CA LEU A 87 3.66 5.37 -1.56
C LEU A 87 3.44 6.88 -1.47
N ARG A 88 4.37 7.64 -0.87
CA ARG A 88 4.32 9.10 -0.86
C ARG A 88 4.31 9.69 -2.27
N ASN A 89 5.09 9.11 -3.18
CA ASN A 89 5.17 9.57 -4.56
C ASN A 89 3.84 9.33 -5.30
N VAL A 90 3.19 8.18 -5.10
CA VAL A 90 1.86 7.89 -5.65
C VAL A 90 0.81 8.89 -5.12
N LEU A 91 0.79 9.15 -3.81
CA LEU A 91 -0.15 10.11 -3.22
C LEU A 91 0.05 11.54 -3.76
N LYS A 92 1.31 11.97 -3.94
CA LYS A 92 1.67 13.31 -4.46
C LYS A 92 1.30 13.51 -5.92
N ASP A 93 1.28 12.46 -6.72
CA ASP A 93 0.99 12.55 -8.15
C ASP A 93 -0.50 12.78 -8.39
N ARG A 94 -0.89 14.03 -8.59
CA ARG A 94 -2.29 14.42 -8.85
C ARG A 94 -2.81 13.95 -10.22
N GLN A 95 -1.97 13.44 -11.10
CA GLN A 95 -2.37 12.84 -12.37
C GLN A 95 -2.65 11.34 -12.23
N GLU A 96 -2.30 10.75 -11.08
CA GLU A 96 -2.57 9.36 -10.82
C GLU A 96 -4.07 9.13 -10.51
N ASP A 97 -4.56 7.93 -10.82
CA ASP A 97 -5.94 7.53 -10.55
C ASP A 97 -6.28 7.74 -9.05
N PRO A 98 -7.41 8.38 -8.73
CA PRO A 98 -7.80 8.63 -7.34
C PRO A 98 -7.85 7.38 -6.47
N MET A 99 -8.19 6.21 -7.03
CA MET A 99 -8.20 4.95 -6.28
C MET A 99 -6.79 4.45 -5.96
N CYS A 100 -5.81 4.71 -6.83
CA CYS A 100 -4.40 4.40 -6.54
C CYS A 100 -3.85 5.31 -5.44
N ARG A 101 -4.19 6.60 -5.49
CA ARG A 101 -3.80 7.60 -4.48
C ARG A 101 -4.45 7.33 -3.12
N HIS A 102 -5.74 6.95 -3.13
CA HIS A 102 -6.47 6.51 -1.94
C HIS A 102 -5.75 5.32 -1.26
N GLU A 103 -5.44 4.26 -2.03
CA GLU A 103 -4.77 3.09 -1.47
C GLU A 103 -3.37 3.43 -0.94
N ALA A 104 -2.64 4.33 -1.61
CA ALA A 104 -1.35 4.80 -1.12
C ALA A 104 -1.46 5.55 0.22
N ALA A 105 -2.49 6.38 0.41
CA ALA A 105 -2.74 7.05 1.69
C ALA A 105 -3.12 6.05 2.79
N GLU A 106 -3.97 5.05 2.48
CA GLU A 106 -4.33 3.98 3.41
C GLU A 106 -3.08 3.17 3.83
N ALA A 107 -2.24 2.80 2.85
CA ALA A 107 -1.00 2.09 3.08
C ALA A 107 -0.02 2.86 3.98
N LEU A 108 0.12 4.18 3.80
CA LEU A 108 0.93 5.04 4.68
C LEU A 108 0.39 5.06 6.11
N GLY A 109 -0.93 5.08 6.27
CA GLY A 109 -1.60 4.93 7.56
C GLY A 109 -1.32 3.57 8.21
N ALA A 110 -1.36 2.50 7.42
CA ALA A 110 -1.08 1.13 7.89
C ALA A 110 0.38 0.91 8.29
N LEU A 111 1.33 1.58 7.61
CA LEU A 111 2.75 1.59 7.97
C LEU A 111 3.03 2.43 9.22
N SER A 112 2.06 3.25 9.64
CA SER A 112 2.19 4.12 10.82
C SER A 112 3.39 5.07 10.78
N ASP A 113 3.72 5.60 9.57
CA ASP A 113 4.87 6.47 9.38
C ASP A 113 4.60 7.91 9.80
N LYS A 114 5.19 8.34 10.91
CA LYS A 114 5.11 9.73 11.40
C LYS A 114 5.59 10.76 10.37
N GLY A 115 6.57 10.42 9.57
CA GLY A 115 7.13 11.33 8.58
C GLY A 115 6.16 11.65 7.45
N SER A 116 5.08 10.88 7.29
CA SER A 116 4.01 11.13 6.32
C SER A 116 2.88 12.03 6.84
N LEU A 117 2.86 12.36 8.15
CA LEU A 117 1.76 13.13 8.74
C LEU A 117 1.51 14.47 8.05
N ASP A 118 2.56 15.24 7.76
CA ASP A 118 2.39 16.57 7.14
C ASP A 118 1.83 16.45 5.72
N LEU A 119 2.31 15.46 4.96
CA LEU A 119 1.79 15.17 3.62
C LEU A 119 0.32 14.75 3.66
N LEU A 120 -0.03 13.83 4.55
CA LEU A 120 -1.41 13.35 4.71
C LEU A 120 -2.35 14.49 5.17
N LYS A 121 -1.91 15.35 6.10
CA LYS A 121 -2.67 16.53 6.52
C LYS A 121 -2.87 17.53 5.38
N GLN A 122 -1.86 17.74 4.55
CA GLN A 122 -1.96 18.60 3.37
C GLN A 122 -3.08 18.10 2.43
N PHE A 123 -3.15 16.81 2.12
CA PHE A 123 -4.18 16.24 1.25
C PHE A 123 -5.55 16.15 1.92
N ARG A 124 -5.62 15.89 3.22
CA ARG A 124 -6.84 15.93 4.00
C ARG A 124 -7.55 17.29 3.93
N ASP A 125 -6.77 18.38 4.03
CA ASP A 125 -7.27 19.75 4.15
C ASP A 125 -7.43 20.44 2.77
N ALA A 126 -7.07 19.75 1.67
CA ALA A 126 -7.13 20.29 0.33
C ALA A 126 -8.59 20.38 -0.16
N GLN A 127 -8.98 21.57 -0.69
CA GLN A 127 -10.32 21.84 -1.19
C GLN A 127 -10.56 21.31 -2.62
N ASP A 128 -9.49 21.02 -3.34
CA ASP A 128 -9.48 20.62 -4.76
C ASP A 128 -9.20 19.11 -4.96
N GLU A 129 -9.19 18.34 -3.88
CA GLU A 129 -9.03 16.90 -3.92
C GLU A 129 -10.38 16.16 -3.86
N PRO A 130 -10.52 15.00 -4.52
CA PRO A 130 -11.69 14.14 -4.36
C PRO A 130 -11.92 13.71 -2.91
N ASP A 131 -13.18 13.58 -2.49
CA ASP A 131 -13.56 13.16 -1.12
C ASP A 131 -12.88 11.86 -0.70
N VAL A 132 -12.71 10.90 -1.63
CA VAL A 132 -12.03 9.63 -1.35
C VAL A 132 -10.59 9.82 -0.88
N ILE A 133 -9.89 10.85 -1.35
CA ILE A 133 -8.53 11.18 -0.93
C ILE A 133 -8.55 11.87 0.43
N THR A 134 -9.39 12.91 0.59
CA THR A 134 -9.44 13.69 1.83
C THR A 134 -9.87 12.84 3.02
N GLU A 135 -10.92 12.00 2.85
CA GLU A 135 -11.41 11.10 3.89
C GLU A 135 -10.38 10.01 4.25
N THR A 136 -9.70 9.44 3.27
CA THR A 136 -8.66 8.42 3.55
C THR A 136 -7.47 9.04 4.24
N CYS A 137 -7.02 10.22 3.81
CA CYS A 137 -5.96 10.94 4.50
C CYS A 137 -6.33 11.28 5.95
N GLN A 138 -7.60 11.65 6.22
CA GLN A 138 -8.08 11.83 7.59
C GLN A 138 -7.94 10.55 8.43
N LEU A 139 -8.36 9.41 7.88
CA LEU A 139 -8.25 8.12 8.57
C LEU A 139 -6.79 7.70 8.80
N ALA A 140 -5.93 7.92 7.80
CA ALA A 140 -4.50 7.63 7.90
C ALA A 140 -3.82 8.50 8.99
N VAL A 141 -4.13 9.80 9.04
CA VAL A 141 -3.63 10.71 10.09
C VAL A 141 -4.09 10.23 11.47
N GLU A 142 -5.39 9.96 11.64
CA GLU A 142 -5.93 9.47 12.91
C GLU A 142 -5.27 8.15 13.35
N ARG A 143 -5.01 7.24 12.42
CA ARG A 143 -4.32 5.99 12.70
C ARG A 143 -2.89 6.21 13.17
N ILE A 144 -2.11 7.03 12.46
CA ILE A 144 -0.73 7.31 12.83
C ILE A 144 -0.69 8.04 14.19
N GLU A 145 -1.54 9.05 14.39
CA GLU A 145 -1.62 9.78 15.65
C GLU A 145 -2.03 8.87 16.82
N TRP A 146 -2.91 7.91 16.56
CA TRP A 146 -3.28 6.88 17.53
C TRP A 146 -2.09 5.99 17.90
N ASP A 147 -1.44 5.38 16.91
CA ASP A 147 -0.37 4.42 17.13
C ASP A 147 0.81 5.05 17.90
N HIS A 148 0.99 6.37 17.75
CA HIS A 148 2.06 7.13 18.42
C HIS A 148 1.60 7.89 19.68
N GLY A 149 0.39 7.67 20.15
CA GLY A 149 -0.12 8.28 21.37
C GLY A 149 -0.31 9.80 21.31
N LEU A 150 -0.47 10.37 20.11
CA LEU A 150 -0.61 11.81 19.88
C LEU A 150 -2.06 12.31 20.08
N LEU A 151 -3.04 11.44 20.11
CA LEU A 151 -4.45 11.78 20.29
C LEU A 151 -4.82 11.91 21.76
N LYS A 152 -5.37 13.06 22.14
CA LYS A 152 -5.94 13.26 23.47
C LYS A 152 -7.29 12.52 23.57
N GLY A 153 -7.44 11.58 24.51
CA GLY A 153 -8.71 10.90 24.78
C GLY A 153 -8.92 9.56 24.04
N GLN A 154 -7.87 8.79 23.90
CA GLN A 154 -7.77 7.55 23.11
C GLN A 154 -8.88 6.49 23.31
N GLU A 155 -9.55 6.41 24.47
CA GLU A 155 -10.56 5.34 24.72
C GLU A 155 -11.80 5.40 23.82
N LYS A 156 -12.25 6.60 23.45
CA LYS A 156 -13.43 6.77 22.58
C LYS A 156 -13.16 6.36 21.13
N ILE A 157 -11.93 6.56 20.68
CA ILE A 157 -11.50 6.25 19.31
C ILE A 157 -11.28 4.76 19.15
N LYS A 158 -10.73 4.08 20.15
CA LYS A 158 -10.52 2.63 20.16
C LYS A 158 -11.81 1.85 19.86
N LYS A 159 -12.93 2.26 20.45
CA LYS A 159 -14.23 1.62 20.20
C LYS A 159 -14.76 1.85 18.78
N ARG A 160 -14.48 2.99 18.17
CA ARG A 160 -14.90 3.31 16.79
C ARG A 160 -14.08 2.55 15.74
N TYR A 161 -12.77 2.44 15.96
CA TYR A 161 -11.86 1.79 15.01
C TYR A 161 -12.07 0.28 14.98
N VAL A 162 -12.17 -0.37 16.14
CA VAL A 162 -12.44 -1.82 16.24
C VAL A 162 -13.77 -2.15 15.59
N ALA A 163 -14.83 -1.38 15.87
CA ALA A 163 -16.15 -1.63 15.29
C ALA A 163 -16.15 -1.48 13.76
N ARG A 164 -15.38 -0.53 13.20
CA ARG A 164 -15.35 -0.25 11.75
C ARG A 164 -14.49 -1.28 10.99
N SER A 165 -13.35 -1.69 11.53
CA SER A 165 -12.52 -2.74 10.95
C SER A 165 -13.20 -4.11 10.97
N GLU A 166 -13.96 -4.42 12.02
CA GLU A 166 -14.76 -5.65 12.09
C GLU A 166 -15.90 -5.66 11.07
N ILE A 167 -16.60 -4.51 10.89
CA ILE A 167 -17.69 -4.37 9.91
C ILE A 167 -17.14 -4.49 8.48
N GLU A 168 -15.99 -3.91 8.20
CA GLU A 168 -15.38 -3.95 6.87
C GLU A 168 -14.84 -5.33 6.53
N LEU A 169 -14.22 -6.01 7.50
CA LEU A 169 -13.81 -7.41 7.37
C LEU A 169 -15.03 -8.32 7.15
N GLN A 170 -16.11 -8.14 7.91
CA GLN A 170 -17.35 -8.89 7.71
C GLN A 170 -17.98 -8.65 6.35
N ARG A 171 -17.97 -7.41 5.84
CA ARG A 171 -18.44 -7.09 4.49
C ARG A 171 -17.60 -7.76 3.40
N LYS A 172 -16.26 -7.71 3.51
CA LYS A 172 -15.35 -8.39 2.56
C LYS A 172 -15.56 -9.91 2.58
N VAL A 173 -15.69 -10.51 3.75
CA VAL A 173 -15.99 -11.95 3.90
C VAL A 173 -17.37 -12.29 3.31
N LEU A 174 -18.39 -11.48 3.58
CA LEU A 174 -19.74 -11.71 3.04
C LEU A 174 -19.79 -11.62 1.51
N MET A 175 -19.11 -10.62 0.92
CA MET A 175 -18.98 -10.50 -0.54
C MET A 175 -18.21 -11.67 -1.15
N MET A 176 -17.19 -12.17 -0.46
CA MET A 176 -16.41 -13.33 -0.91
C MET A 176 -17.24 -14.61 -0.89
N VAL A 177 -18.05 -14.83 0.17
CA VAL A 177 -18.96 -15.96 0.30
C VAL A 177 -20.09 -15.90 -0.74
N GLN A 178 -20.65 -14.72 -1.01
CA GLN A 178 -21.68 -14.55 -2.05
C GLN A 178 -21.15 -14.83 -3.46
N ARG A 179 -19.89 -14.52 -3.76
CA ARG A 179 -19.25 -14.86 -5.05
C ARG A 179 -18.95 -16.35 -5.22
N LEU A 180 -18.84 -17.10 -4.15
CA LEU A 180 -18.61 -18.55 -4.18
C LEU A 180 -19.91 -19.38 -4.31
N HIS A 181 -21.09 -18.75 -4.23
CA HIS A 181 -22.41 -19.41 -4.33
C HIS A 181 -23.17 -19.07 -5.62
N ILE A 182 -22.48 -18.49 -6.62
CA ILE A 182 -23.05 -18.28 -7.96
C ILE A 182 -22.37 -19.28 -8.91
N ASP A 183 -22.80 -20.55 -8.82
CA ASP A 183 -22.75 -21.57 -9.89
C ASP A 183 -23.94 -22.50 -9.73
#